data_bbff14b95957ea8ae3cf5b22c05143d6
#
_entry.id   bbff14b95957ea8ae3cf5b22c05143d6
#
_cell.length_a   1.000
_cell.length_b   1.000
_cell.length_c   1.000
_cell.angle_alpha   90.00
_cell.angle_beta   90.00
_cell.angle_gamma   90.00
#
_symmetry.space_group_name_H-M   'P 1'
#
loop_
_entity.id
_entity.type
_entity.pdbx_description
1 polymer ?
#
loop_
_entity_poly.entity_id
_entity_poly.type
_entity_poly.pdbx_seq_one_letter_code
_entity_poly.pdbx_strand_id
1 'polypeptide(L)'
;EFCKLAWKKDNELIGNIKHTLAADCGLKLAWQLGAVNRDEGVAYRATFIFDKNRVIQHASMNALDTGRNAKEVLRTLQALKAGGLTGCEWNPGEDFVA
;
A
#
# COMPACT_ATOMS: atom_id res chain seq x y z
N GLU A 1 -6.22 -5.23 -16.66
CA GLU A 1 -7.28 -5.94 -15.92
C GLU A 1 -7.32 -7.43 -16.27
N PHE A 2 -7.40 -7.79 -17.54
CA PHE A 2 -7.39 -9.18 -17.97
C PHE A 2 -6.09 -9.91 -17.60
N CYS A 3 -4.95 -9.23 -17.65
CA CYS A 3 -3.67 -9.80 -17.23
C CYS A 3 -3.68 -10.15 -15.74
N LYS A 4 -4.29 -9.32 -14.90
CA LYS A 4 -4.41 -9.59 -13.47
C LYS A 4 -5.32 -10.76 -13.18
N LEU A 5 -6.39 -10.91 -13.95
CA LEU A 5 -7.30 -12.06 -13.81
C LEU A 5 -6.60 -13.36 -14.20
N ALA A 6 -5.84 -13.35 -15.29
CA ALA A 6 -5.04 -14.50 -15.71
C ALA A 6 -4.00 -14.88 -14.65
N TRP A 7 -3.33 -13.89 -14.06
CA TRP A 7 -2.38 -14.11 -12.99
C TRP A 7 -3.03 -14.76 -11.77
N LYS A 8 -4.21 -14.31 -11.39
CA LYS A 8 -4.98 -14.92 -10.29
C LYS A 8 -5.32 -16.39 -10.57
N LYS A 9 -5.61 -16.74 -11.82
CA LYS A 9 -5.93 -18.12 -12.21
C LYS A 9 -4.71 -19.04 -12.18
N ASP A 10 -3.55 -18.51 -12.57
CA ASP A 10 -2.33 -19.30 -12.74
C ASP A 10 -1.49 -19.42 -11.48
N ASN A 11 -1.72 -18.61 -10.46
CA ASN A 11 -0.93 -18.57 -9.24
C ASN A 11 -1.81 -18.76 -8.01
N GLU A 12 -1.61 -19.85 -7.27
CA GLU A 12 -2.43 -20.16 -6.09
C GLU A 12 -2.37 -19.08 -5.01
N LEU A 13 -1.19 -18.50 -4.76
CA LEU A 13 -1.04 -17.45 -3.76
C LEU A 13 -1.85 -16.22 -4.14
N ILE A 14 -1.78 -15.81 -5.40
CA ILE A 14 -2.53 -14.68 -5.92
C ILE A 14 -4.02 -15.02 -6.03
N GLY A 15 -4.35 -16.26 -6.39
CA GLY A 15 -5.74 -16.72 -6.48
C GLY A 15 -6.50 -16.66 -5.16
N ASN A 16 -5.80 -16.74 -4.03
CA ASN A 16 -6.39 -16.68 -2.69
C ASN A 16 -6.57 -15.25 -2.16
N ILE A 17 -6.14 -14.24 -2.90
CA ILE A 17 -6.29 -12.85 -2.51
C ILE A 17 -7.77 -12.44 -2.59
N LYS A 18 -8.27 -11.86 -1.51
CA LYS A 18 -9.66 -11.39 -1.43
C LYS A 18 -9.82 -9.90 -1.76
N HIS A 19 -8.74 -9.13 -1.71
CA HIS A 19 -8.79 -7.71 -2.05
C HIS A 19 -8.87 -7.50 -3.56
N THR A 20 -9.30 -6.31 -3.96
CA THR A 20 -9.46 -5.94 -5.36
C THR A 20 -8.10 -5.70 -6.02
N LEU A 21 -7.93 -6.24 -7.22
CA LEU A 21 -6.83 -5.88 -8.11
C LEU A 21 -7.40 -5.00 -9.22
N ALA A 22 -6.90 -3.78 -9.34
CA ALA A 22 -7.36 -2.83 -10.33
C ALA A 22 -6.23 -2.41 -11.26
N ALA A 23 -6.58 -1.95 -12.45
CA ALA A 23 -5.62 -1.40 -13.41
C ALA A 23 -5.78 0.11 -13.45
N ASP A 24 -4.66 0.84 -13.40
CA ASP A 24 -4.63 2.29 -13.55
C ASP A 24 -4.05 2.64 -14.94
N CYS A 25 -4.73 2.20 -15.98
CA CYS A 25 -4.34 2.47 -17.36
C CYS A 25 -4.43 3.98 -17.61
N GLY A 26 -3.34 4.58 -18.05
CA GLY A 26 -3.25 6.03 -18.18
C GLY A 26 -2.80 6.75 -16.91
N LEU A 27 -2.56 6.02 -15.83
CA LEU A 27 -1.96 6.52 -14.59
C LEU A 27 -2.73 7.66 -13.92
N LYS A 28 -4.06 7.69 -14.09
CA LYS A 28 -4.89 8.78 -13.53
C LYS A 28 -4.81 8.85 -12.00
N LEU A 29 -4.96 7.71 -11.33
CA LEU A 29 -4.88 7.67 -9.88
C LEU A 29 -3.45 7.93 -9.40
N ALA A 30 -2.46 7.34 -10.06
CA ALA A 30 -1.07 7.56 -9.72
C ALA A 30 -0.66 9.03 -9.84
N TRP A 31 -1.15 9.74 -10.86
CA TRP A 31 -0.94 11.17 -11.01
C TRP A 31 -1.55 11.98 -9.87
N GLN A 32 -2.77 11.65 -9.47
CA GLN A 32 -3.44 12.33 -8.36
C GLN A 32 -2.68 12.16 -7.04
N LEU A 33 -2.04 11.01 -6.86
CA LEU A 33 -1.27 10.70 -5.65
C LEU A 33 0.20 11.14 -5.75
N GLY A 34 0.62 11.69 -6.88
CA GLY A 34 2.00 12.12 -7.06
C GLY A 34 2.99 10.98 -7.23
N ALA A 35 2.54 9.80 -7.60
CA ALA A 35 3.33 8.56 -7.61
C ALA A 35 3.80 8.17 -9.02
N VAL A 36 4.04 9.13 -9.90
CA VAL A 36 4.41 8.86 -11.30
C VAL A 36 5.85 9.30 -11.56
N ASN A 37 6.63 8.40 -12.16
CA ASN A 37 7.90 8.75 -12.78
C ASN A 37 7.59 9.31 -14.18
N ARG A 38 7.76 10.61 -14.36
CA ARG A 38 7.39 11.31 -15.60
C ARG A 38 8.24 10.86 -16.79
N ASP A 39 9.52 10.58 -16.54
CA ASP A 39 10.46 10.24 -17.61
C ASP A 39 10.17 8.87 -18.20
N GLU A 40 9.79 7.91 -17.38
CA GLU A 40 9.51 6.54 -17.80
C GLU A 40 8.03 6.25 -18.02
N GLY A 41 7.13 7.14 -17.56
CA GLY A 41 5.70 6.96 -17.74
C GLY A 41 5.12 5.81 -16.93
N VAL A 42 5.68 5.50 -15.77
CA VAL A 42 5.24 4.42 -14.90
C VAL A 42 5.08 4.92 -13.47
N ALA A 43 4.29 4.20 -12.68
CA ALA A 43 4.11 4.52 -11.27
C ALA A 43 5.31 4.06 -10.45
N TYR A 44 5.66 4.83 -9.43
CA TYR A 44 6.59 4.40 -8.39
C TYR A 44 5.97 3.30 -7.52
N ARG A 45 6.78 2.67 -6.70
CA ARG A 45 6.33 1.67 -5.71
C ARG A 45 5.83 2.40 -4.48
N ALA A 46 4.56 2.74 -4.50
CA ALA A 46 3.93 3.56 -3.47
C ALA A 46 2.90 2.76 -2.66
N THR A 47 2.71 3.17 -1.42
CA THR A 47 1.70 2.62 -0.51
C THR A 47 1.00 3.77 0.18
N PHE A 48 -0.33 3.73 0.21
CA PHE A 48 -1.14 4.71 0.90
C PHE A 48 -2.16 3.99 1.79
N ILE A 49 -2.32 4.48 3.00
CA ILE A 49 -3.34 3.96 3.93
C ILE A 49 -4.32 5.08 4.22
N PHE A 50 -5.59 4.82 3.96
CA PHE A 50 -6.68 5.76 4.18
C PHE A 50 -7.50 5.32 5.39
N ASP A 51 -8.03 6.28 6.13
CA ASP A 51 -9.00 5.99 7.17
C ASP A 51 -10.41 5.82 6.58
N LYS A 52 -11.40 5.57 7.44
CA LYS A 52 -12.79 5.41 7.02
C LYS A 52 -13.39 6.67 6.42
N ASN A 53 -12.80 7.83 6.66
CA ASN A 53 -13.22 9.11 6.09
C ASN A 53 -12.48 9.46 4.82
N ARG A 54 -11.68 8.50 4.27
CA ARG A 54 -10.88 8.67 3.06
C ARG A 54 -9.76 9.69 3.20
N VAL A 55 -9.29 9.91 4.42
CA VAL A 55 -8.14 10.78 4.68
C VAL A 55 -6.88 9.90 4.74
N ILE A 56 -5.83 10.34 4.06
CA ILE A 56 -4.56 9.61 4.05
C ILE A 56 -3.91 9.73 5.43
N GLN A 57 -3.66 8.59 6.07
CA GLN A 57 -2.99 8.50 7.36
C GLN A 57 -1.55 8.04 7.23
N HIS A 58 -1.19 7.42 6.12
CA HIS A 58 0.17 6.99 5.83
C HIS A 58 0.40 7.04 4.34
N ALA A 59 1.57 7.50 3.94
CA ALA A 59 2.02 7.48 2.55
C ALA A 59 3.51 7.17 2.51
N SER A 60 3.89 6.27 1.61
CA SER A 60 5.30 5.97 1.35
C SER A 60 5.50 5.72 -0.12
N MET A 61 6.72 5.99 -0.59
CA MET A 61 7.05 5.84 -1.99
C MET A 61 8.51 5.43 -2.13
N ASN A 62 8.76 4.32 -2.80
CA ASN A 62 10.10 3.85 -3.07
C ASN A 62 10.46 4.08 -4.54
N ALA A 63 11.75 4.17 -4.82
CA ALA A 63 12.26 4.17 -6.18
C ALA A 63 11.85 2.88 -6.90
N LEU A 64 11.92 2.90 -8.24
CA LEU A 64 11.42 1.80 -9.06
C LEU A 64 12.10 0.46 -8.79
N ASP A 65 13.36 0.49 -8.36
CA ASP A 65 14.15 -0.71 -8.08
C ASP A 65 14.14 -1.14 -6.61
N THR A 66 13.40 -0.43 -5.77
CA THR A 66 13.34 -0.71 -4.32
C THR A 66 11.96 -1.26 -3.94
N GLY A 67 11.92 -2.52 -3.51
CA GLY A 67 10.68 -3.17 -3.09
C GLY A 67 10.11 -2.61 -1.80
N ARG A 68 8.84 -2.87 -1.58
CA ARG A 68 8.13 -2.49 -0.35
C ARG A 68 8.27 -3.59 0.69
N ASN A 69 8.12 -3.23 1.97
CA ASN A 69 8.12 -4.18 3.07
C ASN A 69 6.69 -4.36 3.58
N ALA A 70 6.08 -5.49 3.24
CA ALA A 70 4.68 -5.76 3.62
C ALA A 70 4.48 -5.87 5.13
N LYS A 71 5.48 -6.35 5.87
CA LYS A 71 5.40 -6.44 7.34
C LYS A 71 5.33 -5.07 7.98
N GLU A 72 6.08 -4.10 7.46
CA GLU A 72 6.05 -2.72 7.94
C GLU A 72 4.73 -2.04 7.59
N VAL A 73 4.18 -2.30 6.40
CA VAL A 73 2.85 -1.80 6.03
C VAL A 73 1.79 -2.34 6.99
N LEU A 74 1.84 -3.63 7.30
CA LEU A 74 0.92 -4.25 8.25
C LEU A 74 1.08 -3.66 9.65
N ARG A 75 2.31 -3.48 10.14
CA ARG A 75 2.58 -2.86 11.44
C ARG A 75 1.97 -1.46 11.52
N THR A 76 2.18 -0.65 10.48
CA THR A 76 1.65 0.71 10.40
C THR A 76 0.12 0.70 10.41
N LEU A 77 -0.50 -0.19 9.64
CA LEU A 77 -1.96 -0.33 9.64
C LEU A 77 -2.49 -0.73 11.02
N GLN A 78 -1.83 -1.65 11.69
CA GLN A 78 -2.22 -2.07 13.04
C GLN A 78 -2.07 -0.93 14.06
N ALA A 79 -1.02 -0.13 13.94
CA ALA A 79 -0.83 1.04 14.79
C ALA A 79 -1.94 2.07 14.59
N LEU A 80 -2.31 2.33 13.35
CA LEU A 80 -3.40 3.26 13.03
C LEU A 80 -4.75 2.76 13.56
N LYS A 81 -5.01 1.46 13.46
CA LYS A 81 -6.24 0.85 13.96
C LYS A 81 -6.30 0.83 15.47
N ALA A 82 -5.18 0.70 16.16
CA ALA A 82 -5.13 0.70 17.63
C ALA A 82 -5.52 2.05 18.24
N GLY A 83 -5.25 3.15 17.53
CA GLY A 83 -5.75 4.48 17.90
C GLY A 83 -5.00 5.19 19.02
N GLY A 84 -3.99 4.57 19.63
CA GLY A 84 -3.17 5.20 20.66
C GLY A 84 -1.93 5.89 20.10
N LEU A 85 -1.23 6.64 20.93
CA LEU A 85 0.05 7.25 20.54
C LEU A 85 1.14 6.19 20.63
N THR A 86 1.60 5.69 19.48
CA THR A 86 2.63 4.66 19.41
C THR A 86 4.01 5.28 19.36
N GLY A 87 4.97 4.66 20.04
CA GLY A 87 6.37 5.06 19.95
C GLY A 87 7.02 4.55 18.66
N CYS A 88 8.26 4.97 18.47
CA CYS A 88 9.06 4.44 17.35
C CYS A 88 9.27 2.94 17.57
N GLU A 89 9.26 2.19 16.46
CA GLU A 89 9.44 0.73 16.48
C GLU A 89 8.36 -0.05 17.25
N TRP A 90 7.23 0.59 17.55
CA TRP A 90 6.11 -0.05 18.22
C TRP A 90 5.62 -1.27 17.44
N ASN A 91 5.31 -2.36 18.16
CA ASN A 91 4.69 -3.55 17.60
C ASN A 91 3.34 -3.82 18.27
N PRO A 92 2.41 -4.52 17.57
CA PRO A 92 1.11 -4.85 18.16
C PRO A 92 1.26 -5.58 19.49
N GLY A 93 0.50 -5.16 20.47
CA GLY A 93 0.55 -5.70 21.83
C GLY A 93 1.45 -4.93 22.78
N GLU A 94 2.28 -4.02 22.27
CA GLU A 94 3.10 -3.15 23.13
C GLU A 94 2.30 -1.96 23.64
N ASP A 95 2.78 -1.36 24.74
CA ASP A 95 2.11 -0.21 25.34
C ASP A 95 2.22 1.04 24.48
N PHE A 96 1.24 1.92 24.59
CA PHE A 96 1.29 3.24 23.96
C PHE A 96 2.14 4.20 24.77
N VAL A 97 2.67 5.23 24.07
CA VAL A 97 3.48 6.27 24.73
C VAL A 97 2.61 7.21 25.57
N ALA A 98 1.37 7.40 25.13
CA ALA A 98 0.45 8.27 25.84
C ALA A 98 -0.98 7.75 25.79
#